data_d4cb6e9fc475c67caaf4d8657c4f9f6d
#
_entry.id   d4cb6e9fc475c67caaf4d8657c4f9f6d
#
_cell.length_a   1.000
_cell.length_b   1.000
_cell.length_c   1.000
_cell.angle_alpha   90.00
_cell.angle_beta   90.00
_cell.angle_gamma   90.00
#
_symmetry.space_group_name_H-M   'P 1'
#
loop_
_entity.id
_entity.type
_entity.pdbx_description
1 polymer ?
#
loop_
_entity_poly.entity_id
_entity_poly.type
_entity_poly.pdbx_seq_one_letter_code
_entity_poly.pdbx_strand_id
1 'polypeptide(L)'
;MCSSDLQKSMPVFYLTAELVFPKPAWAEPGGLLAVGGDLRLERLLAAYRRGIFPWYDSDSPILWWSPDPRPIVLPGQVHVSRRLERTLRSGKFRVTLDTDFDGVIRGCAGVARTCGDGTWIVPEMIEAYDRLHEAGHAHSVEAWQDGQLVGGAYGVAIGKAFFGESMFHRVTDASKVAFVTLARFLDARGFHFIDCQQTTGHLCRFGAVEVRRNEFLRRLEVAREYPGLVGKWSLAG
;
A
#
# COMPACT_ATOMS: atom_id res chain seq x y z
N MET A 1 -23.62 -40.30 -8.11
CA MET A 1 -24.12 -39.33 -7.13
C MET A 1 -23.13 -38.16 -7.18
N CYS A 2 -23.47 -37.13 -7.94
CA CYS A 2 -22.67 -35.90 -8.01
C CYS A 2 -23.02 -35.06 -6.81
N SER A 3 -22.07 -34.92 -5.88
CA SER A 3 -22.14 -33.92 -4.82
C SER A 3 -21.90 -32.55 -5.48
N SER A 4 -22.97 -31.80 -5.65
CA SER A 4 -22.90 -30.38 -5.99
C SER A 4 -22.40 -29.63 -4.75
N ASP A 5 -21.11 -29.36 -4.69
CA ASP A 5 -20.55 -28.35 -3.80
C ASP A 5 -21.14 -26.99 -4.23
N LEU A 6 -22.23 -26.64 -3.61
CA LEU A 6 -22.74 -25.28 -3.58
C LEU A 6 -21.67 -24.42 -2.88
N GLN A 7 -20.77 -23.83 -3.67
CA GLN A 7 -19.97 -22.71 -3.22
C GLN A 7 -20.93 -21.66 -2.70
N LYS A 8 -21.06 -21.57 -1.36
CA LYS A 8 -21.79 -20.49 -0.71
C LYS A 8 -21.07 -19.21 -1.08
N SER A 9 -21.59 -18.47 -2.04
CA SER A 9 -21.13 -17.12 -2.30
C SER A 9 -21.32 -16.33 -1.00
N MET A 10 -20.24 -15.80 -0.45
CA MET A 10 -20.31 -14.92 0.71
C MET A 10 -21.01 -13.63 0.26
N PRO A 11 -21.92 -13.06 1.07
CA PRO A 11 -22.62 -11.84 0.66
C PRO A 11 -21.65 -10.67 0.59
N VAL A 12 -21.64 -9.95 -0.52
CA VAL A 12 -20.98 -8.65 -0.62
C VAL A 12 -21.80 -7.63 0.18
N PHE A 13 -21.16 -6.91 1.09
CA PHE A 13 -21.81 -5.97 1.98
C PHE A 13 -21.90 -4.58 1.34
N TYR A 14 -23.03 -3.90 1.49
CA TYR A 14 -23.19 -2.50 1.08
C TYR A 14 -22.91 -1.60 2.28
N LEU A 15 -21.96 -0.67 2.11
CA LEU A 15 -21.62 0.32 3.13
C LEU A 15 -22.54 1.54 3.04
N THR A 16 -23.03 1.96 4.19
CA THR A 16 -23.83 3.19 4.35
C THR A 16 -22.93 4.36 4.77
N ALA A 17 -23.52 5.48 5.20
CA ALA A 17 -22.81 6.60 5.79
C ALA A 17 -22.13 6.27 7.13
N GLU A 18 -22.55 5.22 7.82
CA GLU A 18 -21.95 4.76 9.08
C GLU A 18 -20.53 4.23 8.86
N LEU A 19 -19.63 4.49 9.82
CA LEU A 19 -18.22 4.06 9.77
C LEU A 19 -18.04 2.60 10.24
N VAL A 20 -18.90 1.70 9.74
CA VAL A 20 -18.88 0.29 10.11
C VAL A 20 -18.44 -0.54 8.91
N PHE A 21 -17.49 -1.44 9.14
CA PHE A 21 -17.08 -2.45 8.17
C PHE A 21 -17.45 -3.84 8.65
N PRO A 22 -17.84 -4.76 7.74
CA PRO A 22 -17.99 -6.17 8.04
C PRO A 22 -16.64 -6.77 8.48
N LYS A 23 -16.68 -7.96 9.09
CA LYS A 23 -15.46 -8.66 9.49
C LYS A 23 -14.64 -9.06 8.23
N PRO A 24 -13.34 -8.80 8.18
CA PRO A 24 -12.50 -9.18 7.02
C PRO A 24 -12.59 -10.67 6.66
N ALA A 25 -12.82 -11.53 7.66
CA ALA A 25 -13.00 -12.96 7.46
C ALA A 25 -14.22 -13.31 6.59
N TRP A 26 -15.13 -12.37 6.35
CA TRP A 26 -16.33 -12.54 5.51
C TRP A 26 -16.09 -12.10 4.05
N ALA A 27 -14.87 -11.69 3.70
CA ALA A 27 -14.53 -11.40 2.32
C ALA A 27 -14.64 -12.65 1.45
N GLU A 28 -15.09 -12.46 0.21
CA GLU A 28 -15.13 -13.52 -0.81
C GLU A 28 -13.75 -14.18 -1.02
N PRO A 29 -13.67 -15.35 -1.65
CA PRO A 29 -12.39 -15.99 -1.96
C PRO A 29 -11.40 -15.10 -2.71
N GLY A 30 -11.90 -14.19 -3.58
CA GLY A 30 -11.09 -13.17 -4.28
C GLY A 30 -10.69 -11.99 -3.40
N GLY A 31 -11.25 -11.87 -2.18
CA GLY A 31 -10.94 -10.80 -1.23
C GLY A 31 -11.91 -9.63 -1.24
N LEU A 32 -12.89 -9.57 -2.14
CA LEU A 32 -13.93 -8.53 -2.11
C LEU A 32 -14.76 -8.67 -0.84
N LEU A 33 -14.92 -7.57 -0.10
CA LEU A 33 -15.62 -7.55 1.18
C LEU A 33 -16.88 -6.69 1.14
N ALA A 34 -16.77 -5.49 0.59
CA ALA A 34 -17.88 -4.53 0.61
C ALA A 34 -17.84 -3.57 -0.59
N VAL A 35 -18.99 -2.92 -0.83
CA VAL A 35 -19.21 -1.98 -1.93
C VAL A 35 -19.83 -0.70 -1.38
N GLY A 36 -19.50 0.44 -1.98
CA GLY A 36 -20.07 1.75 -1.65
C GLY A 36 -19.38 2.43 -0.47
N GLY A 37 -20.12 3.23 0.29
CA GLY A 37 -19.54 4.11 1.30
C GLY A 37 -18.90 5.34 0.67
N ASP A 38 -17.83 5.84 1.26
CA ASP A 38 -17.09 7.04 0.85
C ASP A 38 -15.60 6.92 1.16
N LEU A 39 -14.80 7.91 0.72
CA LEU A 39 -13.35 7.98 0.96
C LEU A 39 -12.98 9.03 2.03
N ARG A 40 -13.85 9.30 3.00
CA ARG A 40 -13.53 10.20 4.11
C ARG A 40 -12.34 9.66 4.90
N LEU A 41 -11.54 10.56 5.46
CA LEU A 41 -10.36 10.26 6.27
C LEU A 41 -10.64 9.18 7.33
N GLU A 42 -11.72 9.36 8.09
CA GLU A 42 -12.10 8.45 9.17
C GLU A 42 -12.44 7.05 8.67
N ARG A 43 -13.10 6.95 7.50
CA ARG A 43 -13.42 5.66 6.88
C ARG A 43 -12.17 4.95 6.37
N LEU A 44 -11.28 5.65 5.69
CA LEU A 44 -10.00 5.09 5.26
C LEU A 44 -9.18 4.59 6.44
N LEU A 45 -9.03 5.39 7.50
CA LEU A 45 -8.34 4.97 8.71
C LEU A 45 -9.01 3.76 9.39
N ALA A 46 -10.35 3.73 9.44
CA ALA A 46 -11.10 2.59 9.99
C ALA A 46 -10.91 1.32 9.15
N ALA A 47 -10.82 1.44 7.83
CA ALA A 47 -10.53 0.34 6.91
C ALA A 47 -9.12 -0.21 7.12
N TYR A 48 -8.09 0.64 7.01
CA TYR A 48 -6.69 0.22 7.17
C TYR A 48 -6.42 -0.41 8.54
N ARG A 49 -7.00 0.12 9.62
CA ARG A 49 -6.92 -0.48 10.96
C ARG A 49 -7.50 -1.89 11.04
N ARG A 50 -8.30 -2.32 10.06
CA ARG A 50 -8.90 -3.65 9.95
C ARG A 50 -8.30 -4.50 8.83
N GLY A 51 -7.25 -4.03 8.17
CA GLY A 51 -6.63 -4.73 7.04
C GLY A 51 -7.48 -4.72 5.78
N ILE A 52 -8.35 -3.71 5.66
CA ILE A 52 -9.22 -3.46 4.51
C ILE A 52 -8.69 -2.25 3.76
N PHE A 53 -8.77 -2.28 2.43
CA PHE A 53 -8.35 -1.16 1.58
C PHE A 53 -9.30 -0.97 0.40
N PRO A 54 -9.44 0.26 -0.15
CA PRO A 54 -10.22 0.51 -1.35
C PRO A 54 -9.39 0.17 -2.59
N TRP A 55 -10.02 -0.48 -3.57
CA TRP A 55 -9.43 -0.72 -4.88
C TRP A 55 -10.54 -0.91 -5.91
N TYR A 56 -10.68 0.04 -6.83
CA TYR A 56 -11.73 0.11 -7.83
C TYR A 56 -11.27 1.00 -9.01
N ASP A 57 -11.99 0.98 -10.11
CA ASP A 57 -11.76 1.82 -11.29
C ASP A 57 -12.88 2.87 -11.47
N SER A 58 -12.72 3.76 -12.45
CA SER A 58 -13.68 4.85 -12.73
C SER A 58 -15.09 4.37 -13.06
N ASP A 59 -15.24 3.15 -13.53
CA ASP A 59 -16.52 2.59 -13.99
C ASP A 59 -17.21 1.76 -12.89
N SER A 60 -16.56 1.61 -11.75
CA SER A 60 -17.03 0.82 -10.60
C SER A 60 -17.41 1.71 -9.42
N PRO A 61 -18.35 1.29 -8.57
CA PRO A 61 -18.49 1.89 -7.25
C PRO A 61 -17.24 1.63 -6.41
N ILE A 62 -17.11 2.33 -5.28
CA ILE A 62 -16.02 2.05 -4.33
C ILE A 62 -16.10 0.60 -3.88
N LEU A 63 -15.01 -0.16 -4.09
CA LEU A 63 -14.87 -1.56 -3.69
C LEU A 63 -13.83 -1.66 -2.58
N TRP A 64 -14.15 -2.45 -1.53
CA TRP A 64 -13.32 -2.65 -0.34
C TRP A 64 -12.86 -4.09 -0.26
N TRP A 65 -11.56 -4.28 -0.07
CA TRP A 65 -10.90 -5.57 -0.20
C TRP A 65 -10.16 -6.00 1.05
N SER A 66 -10.13 -7.30 1.30
CA SER A 66 -9.25 -7.97 2.26
C SER A 66 -8.86 -9.35 1.72
N PRO A 67 -7.84 -9.44 0.84
CA PRO A 67 -7.44 -10.68 0.17
C PRO A 67 -6.88 -11.74 1.13
N ASP A 68 -6.91 -12.98 0.68
CA ASP A 68 -6.26 -14.14 1.28
C ASP A 68 -5.68 -15.04 0.17
N PRO A 69 -4.36 -15.25 0.09
CA PRO A 69 -3.32 -14.79 1.01
C PRO A 69 -3.02 -13.29 0.93
N ARG A 70 -2.28 -12.78 1.94
CA ARG A 70 -1.82 -11.40 1.99
C ARG A 70 -0.29 -11.36 1.94
N PRO A 71 0.32 -10.79 0.90
CA PRO A 71 1.77 -10.66 0.82
C PRO A 71 2.27 -9.52 1.70
N ILE A 72 3.32 -9.78 2.47
CA ILE A 72 4.01 -8.80 3.30
C ILE A 72 5.51 -8.83 3.06
N VAL A 73 6.17 -7.70 3.25
CA VAL A 73 7.63 -7.58 3.32
C VAL A 73 8.03 -7.21 4.74
N LEU A 74 9.01 -7.89 5.32
CA LEU A 74 9.60 -7.50 6.59
C LEU A 74 10.70 -6.46 6.30
N PRO A 75 10.61 -5.22 6.83
CA PRO A 75 11.52 -4.14 6.45
C PRO A 75 13.00 -4.48 6.62
N GLY A 76 13.37 -5.13 7.73
CA GLY A 76 14.76 -5.55 7.99
C GLY A 76 15.23 -6.76 7.20
N GLN A 77 14.35 -7.41 6.41
CA GLN A 77 14.67 -8.61 5.62
C GLN A 77 14.56 -8.37 4.10
N VAL A 78 14.50 -7.12 3.68
CA VAL A 78 14.41 -6.78 2.25
C VAL A 78 15.64 -7.28 1.51
N HIS A 79 15.42 -8.12 0.51
CA HIS A 79 16.50 -8.61 -0.35
C HIS A 79 16.95 -7.51 -1.33
N VAL A 80 18.22 -7.11 -1.25
CA VAL A 80 18.83 -6.12 -2.14
C VAL A 80 19.93 -6.79 -2.96
N SER A 81 19.75 -6.86 -4.28
CA SER A 81 20.78 -7.43 -5.15
C SER A 81 22.07 -6.60 -5.14
N ARG A 82 23.23 -7.23 -5.39
CA ARG A 82 24.52 -6.53 -5.47
C ARG A 82 24.52 -5.38 -6.47
N ARG A 83 23.76 -5.50 -7.57
CA ARG A 83 23.61 -4.44 -8.57
C ARG A 83 22.85 -3.25 -7.99
N LEU A 84 21.71 -3.50 -7.33
CA LEU A 84 20.90 -2.46 -6.73
C LEU A 84 21.64 -1.76 -5.57
N GLU A 85 22.39 -2.51 -4.78
CA GLU A 85 23.23 -1.94 -3.71
C GLU A 85 24.29 -0.96 -4.28
N ARG A 86 24.90 -1.28 -5.44
CA ARG A 86 25.81 -0.35 -6.13
C ARG A 86 25.06 0.91 -6.59
N THR A 87 23.85 0.78 -7.11
CA THR A 87 23.02 1.93 -7.51
C THR A 87 22.67 2.81 -6.31
N LEU A 88 22.30 2.22 -5.16
CA LEU A 88 22.03 2.94 -3.91
C LEU A 88 23.24 3.77 -3.44
N ARG A 89 24.45 3.21 -3.57
CA ARG A 89 25.70 3.88 -3.14
C ARG A 89 26.27 4.86 -4.16
N SER A 90 25.84 4.81 -5.41
CA SER A 90 26.43 5.61 -6.50
C SER A 90 26.09 7.11 -6.45
N GLY A 91 25.13 7.50 -5.61
CA GLY A 91 24.61 8.87 -5.60
C GLY A 91 23.79 9.25 -6.84
N LYS A 92 23.48 8.28 -7.72
CA LYS A 92 22.68 8.51 -8.93
C LYS A 92 21.32 9.13 -8.62
N PHE A 93 20.71 8.75 -7.49
CA PHE A 93 19.42 9.26 -7.07
C PHE A 93 19.55 9.94 -5.71
N ARG A 94 19.00 11.14 -5.57
CA ARG A 94 18.69 11.73 -4.28
C ARG A 94 17.32 11.19 -3.82
N VAL A 95 17.23 10.71 -2.60
CA VAL A 95 15.97 10.19 -2.05
C VAL A 95 15.46 11.12 -0.94
N THR A 96 14.16 11.36 -0.92
CA THR A 96 13.46 12.14 0.11
C THR A 96 12.23 11.41 0.60
N LEU A 97 11.66 11.87 1.71
CA LEU A 97 10.35 11.44 2.21
C LEU A 97 9.45 12.65 2.32
N ASP A 98 8.16 12.48 2.00
CA ASP A 98 7.11 13.49 2.15
C ASP A 98 7.47 14.87 1.60
N THR A 99 8.26 14.91 0.53
CA THR A 99 8.68 16.16 -0.09
C THR A 99 7.76 16.56 -1.24
N ASP A 100 7.22 15.58 -1.97
CA ASP A 100 6.32 15.79 -3.11
C ASP A 100 5.34 14.61 -3.22
N PHE A 101 4.42 14.53 -2.25
CA PHE A 101 3.41 13.47 -2.20
C PHE A 101 2.50 13.50 -3.45
N ASP A 102 2.01 14.69 -3.84
CA ASP A 102 1.16 14.87 -5.02
C ASP A 102 1.89 14.42 -6.31
N GLY A 103 3.17 14.78 -6.47
CA GLY A 103 3.98 14.32 -7.59
C GLY A 103 4.15 12.80 -7.63
N VAL A 104 4.26 12.14 -6.47
CA VAL A 104 4.37 10.68 -6.39
C VAL A 104 3.05 10.00 -6.72
N ILE A 105 1.93 10.40 -6.12
CA ILE A 105 0.64 9.75 -6.36
C ILE A 105 0.18 9.94 -7.81
N ARG A 106 0.38 11.13 -8.40
CA ARG A 106 0.12 11.38 -9.83
C ARG A 106 1.08 10.61 -10.74
N GLY A 107 2.35 10.48 -10.34
CA GLY A 107 3.30 9.60 -11.02
C GLY A 107 2.83 8.16 -11.06
N CYS A 108 2.29 7.64 -9.96
CA CYS A 108 1.69 6.31 -9.87
C CYS A 108 0.41 6.17 -10.71
N ALA A 109 -0.45 7.20 -10.72
CA ALA A 109 -1.67 7.23 -11.52
C ALA A 109 -1.38 7.23 -13.04
N GLY A 110 -0.28 7.85 -13.47
CA GLY A 110 0.12 7.95 -14.88
C GLY A 110 0.83 6.71 -15.44
N VAL A 111 1.05 5.65 -14.66
CA VAL A 111 1.69 4.42 -15.17
C VAL A 111 0.69 3.62 -15.99
N ALA A 112 0.93 3.50 -17.31
CA ALA A 112 0.20 2.56 -18.16
C ALA A 112 0.43 1.13 -17.66
N ARG A 113 -0.64 0.42 -17.34
CA ARG A 113 -0.59 -0.97 -16.87
C ARG A 113 -0.89 -1.92 -18.02
N THR A 114 -0.19 -3.07 -18.03
CA THR A 114 -0.29 -4.11 -19.07
C THR A 114 -1.64 -4.83 -19.14
N CYS A 115 -2.57 -4.55 -18.23
CA CYS A 115 -3.89 -5.15 -18.19
C CYS A 115 -4.97 -4.03 -18.10
N GLY A 116 -5.31 -3.42 -19.26
CA GLY A 116 -6.42 -2.46 -19.38
C GLY A 116 -5.98 -1.00 -19.54
N ASP A 117 -6.82 -0.20 -20.18
CA ASP A 117 -6.58 1.22 -20.52
C ASP A 117 -6.81 2.19 -19.35
N GLY A 118 -6.76 1.74 -18.08
CA GLY A 118 -7.06 2.57 -16.92
C GLY A 118 -6.11 2.40 -15.73
N THR A 119 -6.08 3.41 -14.88
CA THR A 119 -5.49 3.34 -13.55
C THR A 119 -6.61 3.21 -12.52
N TRP A 120 -6.35 2.42 -11.45
CA TRP A 120 -7.27 2.38 -10.30
C TRP A 120 -7.13 3.63 -9.38
N ILE A 121 -6.10 4.46 -9.61
CA ILE A 121 -5.90 5.70 -8.87
C ILE A 121 -6.69 6.80 -9.57
N VAL A 122 -8.00 6.82 -9.32
CA VAL A 122 -8.93 7.82 -9.86
C VAL A 122 -8.79 9.16 -9.11
N PRO A 123 -9.30 10.29 -9.65
CA PRO A 123 -9.16 11.61 -9.03
C PRO A 123 -9.60 11.66 -7.56
N GLU A 124 -10.72 11.02 -7.23
CA GLU A 124 -11.25 10.98 -5.85
C GLU A 124 -10.29 10.23 -4.90
N MET A 125 -9.57 9.23 -5.40
CA MET A 125 -8.52 8.54 -4.64
C MET A 125 -7.34 9.48 -4.36
N ILE A 126 -6.90 10.25 -5.37
CA ILE A 126 -5.81 11.23 -5.19
C ILE A 126 -6.19 12.20 -4.08
N GLU A 127 -7.35 12.85 -4.16
CA GLU A 127 -7.82 13.78 -3.15
C GLU A 127 -7.96 13.15 -1.76
N ALA A 128 -8.40 11.89 -1.69
CA ALA A 128 -8.56 11.19 -0.42
C ALA A 128 -7.20 10.86 0.24
N TYR A 129 -6.21 10.47 -0.56
CA TYR A 129 -4.86 10.19 -0.04
C TYR A 129 -4.05 11.46 0.23
N ASP A 130 -4.32 12.57 -0.48
CA ASP A 130 -3.78 13.90 -0.12
C ASP A 130 -4.26 14.31 1.28
N ARG A 131 -5.56 14.13 1.58
CA ARG A 131 -6.09 14.37 2.93
C ARG A 131 -5.47 13.46 4.00
N LEU A 132 -5.21 12.18 3.67
CA LEU A 132 -4.48 11.27 4.57
C LEU A 132 -3.04 11.74 4.80
N HIS A 133 -2.39 12.29 3.77
CA HIS A 133 -1.04 12.84 3.86
C HIS A 133 -1.01 14.12 4.72
N GLU A 134 -1.92 15.05 4.48
CA GLU A 134 -2.08 16.26 5.30
C GLU A 134 -2.35 15.95 6.77
N ALA A 135 -3.11 14.88 7.04
CA ALA A 135 -3.36 14.37 8.39
C ALA A 135 -2.16 13.57 8.97
N GLY A 136 -1.08 13.36 8.19
CA GLY A 136 0.13 12.69 8.62
C GLY A 136 0.05 11.17 8.70
N HIS A 137 -0.85 10.57 7.93
CA HIS A 137 -1.05 9.11 7.88
C HIS A 137 -0.63 8.47 6.55
N ALA A 138 -0.64 9.22 5.44
CA ALA A 138 -0.07 8.76 4.18
C ALA A 138 1.29 9.41 3.95
N HIS A 139 2.22 8.64 3.38
CA HIS A 139 3.61 9.03 3.22
C HIS A 139 4.14 8.62 1.86
N SER A 140 5.04 9.44 1.33
CA SER A 140 5.74 9.17 0.08
C SER A 140 7.23 9.02 0.27
N VAL A 141 7.86 8.33 -0.68
CA VAL A 141 9.30 8.29 -0.88
C VAL A 141 9.58 8.66 -2.33
N GLU A 142 10.41 9.65 -2.52
CA GLU A 142 10.76 10.20 -3.83
C GLU A 142 12.18 9.81 -4.22
N ALA A 143 12.38 9.43 -5.48
CA ALA A 143 13.71 9.31 -6.11
C ALA A 143 13.86 10.41 -7.15
N TRP A 144 14.88 11.24 -6.95
CA TRP A 144 15.20 12.39 -7.79
C TRP A 144 16.50 12.15 -8.57
N GLN A 145 16.50 12.55 -9.83
CA GLN A 145 17.71 12.63 -10.66
C GLN A 145 17.71 13.98 -11.39
N ASP A 146 18.82 14.72 -11.32
CA ASP A 146 18.99 16.03 -11.96
C ASP A 146 17.84 17.01 -11.63
N GLY A 147 17.37 16.98 -10.38
CA GLY A 147 16.27 17.81 -9.89
C GLY A 147 14.87 17.36 -10.33
N GLN A 148 14.75 16.30 -11.12
CA GLN A 148 13.48 15.77 -11.60
C GLN A 148 13.03 14.58 -10.74
N LEU A 149 11.72 14.49 -10.45
CA LEU A 149 11.11 13.33 -9.83
C LEU A 149 11.03 12.19 -10.85
N VAL A 150 11.86 11.15 -10.69
CA VAL A 150 12.00 10.06 -11.66
C VAL A 150 11.50 8.71 -11.15
N GLY A 151 11.02 8.65 -9.94
CA GLY A 151 10.40 7.47 -9.35
C GLY A 151 10.01 7.71 -7.90
N GLY A 152 9.20 6.83 -7.36
CA GLY A 152 8.73 6.93 -5.98
C GLY A 152 7.72 5.84 -5.65
N ALA A 153 7.29 5.87 -4.39
CA ALA A 153 6.20 5.04 -3.88
C ALA A 153 5.46 5.81 -2.81
N TYR A 154 4.19 5.46 -2.58
CA TYR A 154 3.43 5.98 -1.45
C TYR A 154 2.67 4.87 -0.73
N GLY A 155 2.22 5.18 0.46
CA GLY A 155 1.43 4.26 1.28
C GLY A 155 0.93 4.90 2.56
N VAL A 156 0.22 4.09 3.37
CA VAL A 156 -0.45 4.51 4.60
C VAL A 156 0.21 3.84 5.80
N ALA A 157 0.47 4.61 6.87
CA ALA A 157 1.03 4.10 8.12
C ALA A 157 -0.04 3.99 9.20
N ILE A 158 -0.18 2.79 9.79
CA ILE A 158 -1.07 2.53 10.94
C ILE A 158 -0.26 1.85 12.04
N GLY A 159 0.01 2.55 13.12
CA GLY A 159 0.90 2.04 14.16
C GLY A 159 2.28 1.72 13.59
N LYS A 160 2.70 0.47 13.69
CA LYS A 160 3.95 -0.06 13.11
C LYS A 160 3.73 -0.94 11.87
N ALA A 161 2.60 -0.78 11.18
CA ALA A 161 2.35 -1.37 9.87
C ALA A 161 2.36 -0.27 8.80
N PHE A 162 2.98 -0.55 7.65
CA PHE A 162 2.96 0.31 6.48
C PHE A 162 2.24 -0.40 5.34
N PHE A 163 1.24 0.23 4.75
CA PHE A 163 0.47 -0.29 3.62
C PHE A 163 1.00 0.37 2.35
N GLY A 164 1.76 -0.38 1.55
CA GLY A 164 2.29 0.10 0.28
C GLY A 164 1.20 0.13 -0.78
N GLU A 165 0.83 1.31 -1.25
CA GLU A 165 -0.28 1.48 -2.21
C GLU A 165 0.19 1.33 -3.65
N SER A 166 1.19 2.11 -4.06
CA SER A 166 1.67 2.08 -5.43
C SER A 166 3.10 2.61 -5.53
N MET A 167 3.74 2.30 -6.66
CA MET A 167 5.05 2.83 -7.02
C MET A 167 5.15 3.06 -8.52
N PHE A 168 5.99 4.01 -8.91
CA PHE A 168 6.29 4.31 -10.30
C PHE A 168 7.78 4.54 -10.54
N HIS A 169 8.21 4.46 -11.78
CA HIS A 169 9.54 4.88 -12.21
C HIS A 169 9.51 5.37 -13.66
N ARG A 170 10.28 6.43 -13.93
CA ARG A 170 10.60 6.94 -15.26
C ARG A 170 12.04 6.59 -15.68
N VAL A 171 12.87 6.31 -14.68
CA VAL A 171 14.27 5.90 -14.86
C VAL A 171 14.48 4.54 -14.18
N THR A 172 15.22 3.66 -14.86
CA THR A 172 15.53 2.31 -14.36
C THR A 172 16.10 2.36 -12.94
N ASP A 173 15.58 1.52 -12.07
CA ASP A 173 15.90 1.33 -10.66
C ASP A 173 15.41 2.46 -9.71
N ALA A 174 14.82 3.57 -10.20
CA ALA A 174 14.38 4.68 -9.35
C ALA A 174 13.36 4.22 -8.27
N SER A 175 12.29 3.52 -8.65
CA SER A 175 11.32 3.00 -7.67
C SER A 175 11.91 1.96 -6.73
N LYS A 176 12.88 1.17 -7.18
CA LYS A 176 13.56 0.19 -6.32
C LYS A 176 14.44 0.86 -5.28
N VAL A 177 15.17 1.92 -5.67
CA VAL A 177 15.97 2.73 -4.74
C VAL A 177 15.06 3.39 -3.72
N ALA A 178 13.94 3.98 -4.15
CA ALA A 178 12.93 4.56 -3.28
C ALA A 178 12.39 3.51 -2.29
N PHE A 179 11.94 2.35 -2.76
CA PHE A 179 11.40 1.28 -1.92
C PHE A 179 12.41 0.76 -0.89
N VAL A 180 13.65 0.49 -1.29
CA VAL A 180 14.69 0.00 -0.36
C VAL A 180 15.02 1.06 0.70
N THR A 181 15.07 2.34 0.33
CA THR A 181 15.29 3.43 1.28
C THR A 181 14.15 3.55 2.26
N LEU A 182 12.89 3.47 1.78
CA LEU A 182 11.71 3.43 2.63
C LEU A 182 11.75 2.24 3.60
N ALA A 183 12.07 1.05 3.11
CA ALA A 183 12.15 -0.14 3.96
C ALA A 183 13.21 0.01 5.06
N ARG A 184 14.39 0.53 4.74
CA ARG A 184 15.45 0.83 5.74
C ARG A 184 15.00 1.89 6.76
N PHE A 185 14.27 2.91 6.31
CA PHE A 185 13.68 3.92 7.19
C PHE A 185 12.66 3.31 8.15
N LEU A 186 11.78 2.44 7.65
CA LEU A 186 10.76 1.75 8.44
C LEU A 186 11.39 0.77 9.45
N ASP A 187 12.43 0.01 9.03
CA ASP A 187 13.17 -0.90 9.91
C ASP A 187 13.81 -0.16 11.08
N ALA A 188 14.52 0.93 10.79
CA ALA A 188 15.15 1.76 11.82
C ALA A 188 14.17 2.37 12.83
N ARG A 189 12.87 2.43 12.47
CA ARG A 189 11.78 2.93 13.32
C ARG A 189 10.90 1.83 13.91
N GLY A 190 11.32 0.57 13.76
CA GLY A 190 10.66 -0.60 14.35
C GLY A 190 9.31 -0.93 13.72
N PHE A 191 9.10 -0.63 12.44
CA PHE A 191 7.90 -1.12 11.73
C PHE A 191 7.97 -2.63 11.59
N HIS A 192 6.83 -3.29 11.79
CA HIS A 192 6.76 -4.74 11.82
C HIS A 192 6.71 -5.33 10.41
N PHE A 193 5.98 -4.71 9.49
CA PHE A 193 5.85 -5.16 8.10
C PHE A 193 5.39 -4.06 7.16
N ILE A 194 5.64 -4.28 5.87
CA ILE A 194 5.04 -3.57 4.74
C ILE A 194 4.02 -4.51 4.13
N ASP A 195 2.76 -4.12 4.14
CA ASP A 195 1.69 -4.80 3.42
C ASP A 195 1.77 -4.48 1.94
N CYS A 196 1.77 -5.49 1.10
CA CYS A 196 1.87 -5.37 -0.35
C CYS A 196 0.54 -5.63 -1.07
N GLN A 197 -0.52 -5.96 -0.33
CA GLN A 197 -1.89 -6.22 -0.80
C GLN A 197 -2.01 -7.33 -1.83
N GLN A 198 -1.21 -7.33 -2.90
CA GLN A 198 -1.19 -8.32 -3.95
C GLN A 198 0.23 -8.86 -4.21
N THR A 199 0.31 -10.15 -4.53
CA THR A 199 1.58 -10.79 -4.89
C THR A 199 1.98 -10.41 -6.30
N THR A 200 3.15 -9.79 -6.44
CA THR A 200 3.75 -9.48 -7.73
C THR A 200 5.18 -10.03 -7.79
N GLY A 201 5.62 -10.44 -8.99
CA GLY A 201 7.01 -10.90 -9.17
C GLY A 201 8.05 -9.83 -8.80
N HIS A 202 7.67 -8.56 -8.80
CA HIS A 202 8.53 -7.46 -8.36
C HIS A 202 8.75 -7.49 -6.85
N LEU A 203 7.69 -7.63 -6.07
CA LEU A 203 7.73 -7.67 -4.61
C LEU A 203 8.35 -8.98 -4.09
N CYS A 204 8.12 -10.11 -4.78
CA CYS A 204 8.79 -11.38 -4.45
C CYS A 204 10.32 -11.26 -4.51
N ARG A 205 10.87 -10.46 -5.44
CA ARG A 205 12.33 -10.20 -5.52
C ARG A 205 12.87 -9.41 -4.34
N PHE A 206 12.04 -8.67 -3.63
CA PHE A 206 12.38 -7.98 -2.38
C PHE A 206 12.16 -8.84 -1.14
N GLY A 207 11.73 -10.09 -1.30
CA GLY A 207 11.50 -11.01 -0.19
C GLY A 207 10.09 -10.96 0.37
N ALA A 208 9.09 -10.55 -0.43
CA ALA A 208 7.70 -10.64 -0.03
C ALA A 208 7.31 -12.10 0.24
N VAL A 209 6.63 -12.33 1.34
CA VAL A 209 6.09 -13.63 1.76
C VAL A 209 4.58 -13.54 1.90
N GLU A 210 3.89 -14.58 1.44
CA GLU A 210 2.45 -14.69 1.61
C GLU A 210 2.11 -15.24 3.00
N VAL A 211 1.19 -14.57 3.68
CA VAL A 211 0.62 -15.04 4.94
C VAL A 211 -0.89 -15.19 4.80
N ARG A 212 -1.50 -16.10 5.55
CA ARG A 212 -2.96 -16.21 5.62
C ARG A 212 -3.55 -14.92 6.19
N ARG A 213 -4.75 -14.53 5.74
CA ARG A 213 -5.45 -13.32 6.22
C ARG A 213 -5.55 -13.26 7.73
N ASN A 214 -5.86 -14.35 8.41
CA ASN A 214 -5.95 -14.39 9.87
C ASN A 214 -4.61 -14.06 10.54
N GLU A 215 -3.50 -14.57 10.00
CA GLU A 215 -2.16 -14.25 10.49
C GLU A 215 -1.79 -12.78 10.21
N PHE A 216 -2.12 -12.27 9.02
CA PHE A 216 -1.97 -10.85 8.70
C PHE A 216 -2.73 -9.96 9.69
N LEU A 217 -4.00 -10.27 9.96
CA LEU A 217 -4.83 -9.49 10.88
C LEU A 217 -4.29 -9.53 12.32
N ARG A 218 -3.79 -10.68 12.77
CA ARG A 218 -3.13 -10.81 14.08
C ARG A 218 -1.86 -9.93 14.16
N ARG A 219 -1.03 -9.92 13.11
CA ARG A 219 0.16 -9.05 13.03
C ARG A 219 -0.23 -7.57 13.02
N LEU A 220 -1.28 -7.22 12.30
CA LEU A 220 -1.79 -5.86 12.25
C LEU A 220 -2.32 -5.41 13.62
N GLU A 221 -3.01 -6.27 14.34
CA GLU A 221 -3.48 -6.00 15.69
C GLU A 221 -2.32 -5.63 16.62
N VAL A 222 -1.27 -6.44 16.62
CA VAL A 222 -0.03 -6.12 17.37
C VAL A 222 0.61 -4.82 16.91
N ALA A 223 0.73 -4.60 15.58
CA ALA A 223 1.40 -3.41 15.05
C ALA A 223 0.69 -2.12 15.42
N ARG A 224 -0.63 -2.12 15.50
CA ARG A 224 -1.42 -0.93 15.86
C ARG A 224 -1.52 -0.63 17.36
N GLU A 225 -1.03 -1.51 18.23
CA GLU A 225 -0.87 -1.23 19.67
C GLU A 225 0.27 -0.23 19.92
N TYR A 226 1.20 -0.13 18.98
CA TYR A 226 2.30 0.84 19.05
C TYR A 226 1.87 2.21 18.53
N PRO A 227 2.42 3.29 19.09
CA PRO A 227 2.17 4.63 18.57
C PRO A 227 2.64 4.72 17.11
N GLY A 228 1.78 5.27 16.25
CA GLY A 228 2.11 5.56 14.87
C GLY A 228 3.14 6.69 14.75
N LEU A 229 3.86 6.71 13.64
CA LEU A 229 4.70 7.84 13.27
C LEU A 229 3.85 8.81 12.44
N VAL A 230 3.01 9.60 13.13
CA VAL A 230 2.10 10.56 12.50
C VAL A 230 2.84 11.87 12.22
N GLY A 231 2.50 12.52 11.11
CA GLY A 231 3.11 13.77 10.67
C GLY A 231 4.18 13.54 9.59
N LYS A 232 4.77 14.62 9.12
CA LYS A 232 5.71 14.61 7.99
C LYS A 232 6.98 13.81 8.28
N TRP A 233 7.35 12.90 7.38
CA TRP A 233 8.57 12.11 7.50
C TRP A 233 9.77 12.79 6.83
N SER A 234 10.96 12.53 7.38
CA SER A 234 12.23 13.01 6.83
C SER A 234 13.32 11.95 7.03
N LEU A 235 14.26 11.87 6.08
CA LEU A 235 15.46 11.04 6.22
C LEU A 235 16.52 11.69 7.13
N ALA A 236 16.46 13.02 7.33
CA ALA A 236 17.30 13.74 8.25
C ALA A 236 16.65 13.68 9.65
N GLY A 237 17.18 12.81 10.52
CA GLY A 237 16.71 12.65 11.89
C GLY A 237 17.47 11.53 12.57
#